data_c4e014aea3ed82601f0bc81b6134e23e
#
_entry.id   c4e014aea3ed82601f0bc81b6134e23e
#
_cell.length_a   1.000
_cell.length_b   1.000
_cell.length_c   1.000
_cell.angle_alpha   90.00
_cell.angle_beta   90.00
_cell.angle_gamma   90.00
#
_symmetry.space_group_name_H-M   'P 1'
#
loop_
_entity.id
_entity.type
_entity.pdbx_description
1 polymer ?
#
loop_
_entity_poly.entity_id
_entity_poly.type
_entity_poly.pdbx_seq_one_letter_code
_entity_poly.pdbx_strand_id
1 'polypeptide(L)'
;LTSISTVTALSVAFAVYALPVRVERGLSLRQRQGEVMVLRPSGSAPAAVGDRLDAVGDGLRTGTRSAAVLEVDTDVGFLDVSERTELRIRTLEMAADGGRITHLSVPRGQVRTRLRRFTNQGSQFEIETPAGISGVRGTEFGVSVQEDGKTGIATLTGAVDTTAVGETVAVPAGFQNLIWPGEPPTQPVPLRDDPGLEYERRVFFENNTRYVTLTGRVDPVNTVFVDGAPQTVDRQGEFRLTRLATARLRVEVVVITPLGRQETHAIYLL
;
A
#
# COMPACT_ATOMS: atom_id res chain seq x y z
N LEU A 1 67.90 -57.13 -11.42
CA LEU A 1 67.76 -55.92 -10.63
C LEU A 1 66.66 -55.08 -11.24
N THR A 2 65.42 -55.22 -10.71
CA THR A 2 64.23 -54.52 -11.18
C THR A 2 64.01 -53.29 -10.28
N SER A 3 64.10 -52.10 -10.87
CA SER A 3 63.86 -50.83 -10.20
C SER A 3 62.38 -50.53 -10.21
N ILE A 4 61.73 -50.43 -9.04
CA ILE A 4 60.31 -49.97 -8.88
C ILE A 4 60.33 -48.47 -8.62
N SER A 5 59.83 -47.70 -9.59
CA SER A 5 59.58 -46.23 -9.43
C SER A 5 58.23 -46.00 -8.78
N THR A 6 58.30 -45.47 -7.56
CA THR A 6 57.10 -45.06 -6.83
C THR A 6 56.63 -43.68 -7.33
N VAL A 7 55.42 -43.60 -7.93
CA VAL A 7 54.79 -42.34 -8.33
C VAL A 7 54.00 -41.84 -7.13
N THR A 8 54.40 -40.73 -6.54
CA THR A 8 53.65 -40.06 -5.48
C THR A 8 52.64 -39.12 -6.11
N ALA A 9 51.35 -39.43 -5.97
CA ALA A 9 50.28 -38.56 -6.41
C ALA A 9 50.06 -37.43 -5.39
N LEU A 10 50.28 -36.20 -5.82
CA LEU A 10 50.00 -34.98 -5.04
C LEU A 10 48.52 -34.58 -5.20
N SER A 11 47.71 -34.83 -4.17
CA SER A 11 46.30 -34.40 -4.15
C SER A 11 46.22 -32.92 -3.76
N VAL A 12 45.84 -32.03 -4.69
CA VAL A 12 45.57 -30.63 -4.40
C VAL A 12 44.11 -30.51 -4.03
N ALA A 13 43.82 -30.30 -2.76
CA ALA A 13 42.47 -29.98 -2.28
C ALA A 13 42.15 -28.51 -2.54
N PHE A 14 41.24 -28.24 -3.45
CA PHE A 14 40.65 -26.89 -3.62
C PHE A 14 39.63 -26.65 -2.51
N ALA A 15 39.95 -25.79 -1.55
CA ALA A 15 38.99 -25.27 -0.60
C ALA A 15 38.07 -24.27 -1.35
N VAL A 16 36.84 -24.67 -1.61
CA VAL A 16 35.80 -23.76 -2.11
C VAL A 16 35.33 -22.90 -0.93
N TYR A 17 35.85 -21.68 -0.85
CA TYR A 17 35.32 -20.70 0.08
C TYR A 17 34.00 -20.20 -0.46
N ALA A 18 32.90 -20.67 0.12
CA ALA A 18 31.58 -20.04 -0.08
C ALA A 18 31.64 -18.64 0.58
N LEU A 19 31.74 -17.62 -0.22
CA LEU A 19 31.56 -16.24 0.27
C LEU A 19 30.13 -16.12 0.82
N PRO A 20 29.94 -15.69 2.08
CA PRO A 20 28.60 -15.47 2.59
C PRO A 20 27.96 -14.36 1.75
N VAL A 21 26.93 -14.70 0.98
CA VAL A 21 26.09 -13.71 0.29
C VAL A 21 25.35 -12.95 1.37
N ARG A 22 25.80 -11.75 1.67
CA ARG A 22 25.10 -10.85 2.60
C ARG A 22 23.85 -10.38 1.90
N VAL A 23 22.71 -10.97 2.24
CA VAL A 23 21.42 -10.50 1.75
C VAL A 23 21.15 -9.16 2.43
N GLU A 24 21.29 -8.09 1.68
CA GLU A 24 20.93 -6.75 2.16
C GLU A 24 19.41 -6.64 2.18
N ARG A 25 18.85 -6.53 3.40
CA ARG A 25 17.42 -6.30 3.64
C ARG A 25 17.09 -4.82 3.44
N GLY A 26 15.91 -4.54 2.93
CA GLY A 26 15.42 -3.16 2.81
C GLY A 26 14.49 -2.92 1.65
N LEU A 27 14.02 -1.67 1.56
CA LEU A 27 13.23 -1.16 0.45
C LEU A 27 14.12 -0.20 -0.36
N SER A 28 14.24 -0.43 -1.66
CA SER A 28 15.04 0.43 -2.56
C SER A 28 14.12 1.26 -3.44
N LEU A 29 14.30 2.58 -3.47
CA LEU A 29 13.53 3.47 -4.33
C LEU A 29 13.96 3.29 -5.79
N ARG A 30 13.07 2.74 -6.61
CA ARG A 30 13.32 2.44 -8.03
C ARG A 30 12.80 3.53 -8.95
N GLN A 31 11.68 4.14 -8.61
CA GLN A 31 11.07 5.23 -9.37
C GLN A 31 10.43 6.24 -8.43
N ARG A 32 10.41 7.50 -8.84
CA ARG A 32 9.65 8.54 -8.17
C ARG A 32 9.10 9.57 -9.16
N GLN A 33 7.96 10.14 -8.83
CA GLN A 33 7.35 11.25 -9.53
C GLN A 33 6.87 12.29 -8.51
N GLY A 34 7.03 13.56 -8.83
CA GLY A 34 6.60 14.65 -7.95
C GLY A 34 7.44 14.80 -6.68
N GLU A 35 6.80 15.22 -5.61
CA GLU A 35 7.40 15.41 -4.29
C GLU A 35 7.42 14.11 -3.51
N VAL A 36 8.61 13.56 -3.29
CA VAL A 36 8.82 12.35 -2.51
C VAL A 36 9.92 12.62 -1.49
N MET A 37 9.65 12.30 -0.22
CA MET A 37 10.57 12.49 0.91
C MET A 37 10.94 11.16 1.52
N VAL A 38 12.22 10.93 1.76
CA VAL A 38 12.70 9.88 2.65
C VAL A 38 12.55 10.37 4.09
N LEU A 39 12.01 9.52 4.94
CA LEU A 39 11.83 9.76 6.36
C LEU A 39 12.86 8.92 7.13
N ARG A 40 13.62 9.57 7.99
CA ARG A 40 14.58 8.92 8.90
C ARG A 40 14.24 9.29 10.34
N PRO A 41 14.64 8.52 11.36
CA PRO A 41 14.52 8.97 12.75
C PRO A 41 15.21 10.31 13.01
N SER A 42 16.26 10.63 12.25
CA SER A 42 17.03 11.89 12.34
C SER A 42 16.41 13.06 11.59
N GLY A 43 15.34 12.86 10.80
CA GLY A 43 14.71 13.91 9.99
C GLY A 43 14.24 13.41 8.63
N SER A 44 13.83 14.33 7.74
CA SER A 44 13.37 14.02 6.39
C SER A 44 14.19 14.76 5.35
N ALA A 45 14.38 14.12 4.18
CA ALA A 45 15.09 14.70 3.04
C ALA A 45 14.37 14.35 1.73
N PRO A 46 14.52 15.17 0.66
CA PRO A 46 14.04 14.80 -0.67
C PRO A 46 14.62 13.47 -1.11
N ALA A 47 13.75 12.58 -1.62
CA ALA A 47 14.15 11.26 -2.05
C ALA A 47 14.84 11.29 -3.42
N ALA A 48 15.84 10.43 -3.61
CA ALA A 48 16.50 10.16 -4.88
C ALA A 48 16.34 8.68 -5.29
N VAL A 49 16.25 8.41 -6.60
CA VAL A 49 16.27 7.02 -7.09
C VAL A 49 17.58 6.36 -6.65
N GLY A 50 17.49 5.17 -6.09
CA GLY A 50 18.60 4.45 -5.46
C GLY A 50 18.64 4.57 -3.93
N ASP A 51 17.89 5.51 -3.33
CA ASP A 51 17.78 5.58 -1.87
C ASP A 51 17.26 4.26 -1.30
N ARG A 52 17.79 3.90 -0.13
CA ARG A 52 17.42 2.69 0.59
C ARG A 52 16.79 3.04 1.93
N LEU A 53 15.75 2.32 2.26
CA LEU A 53 15.14 2.28 3.58
C LEU A 53 15.52 0.91 4.17
N ASP A 54 16.45 0.85 5.10
CA ASP A 54 17.05 -0.40 5.59
C ASP A 54 17.12 -0.48 7.13
N ALA A 55 16.54 0.50 7.80
CA ALA A 55 16.43 0.53 9.26
C ALA A 55 14.98 0.67 9.72
N VAL A 56 14.68 0.15 10.92
CA VAL A 56 13.41 0.38 11.60
C VAL A 56 13.22 1.89 11.84
N GLY A 57 12.04 2.40 11.49
CA GLY A 57 11.71 3.82 11.54
C GLY A 57 11.98 4.57 10.24
N ASP A 58 12.78 4.03 9.33
CA ASP A 58 12.89 4.59 7.98
C ASP A 58 11.55 4.52 7.26
N GLY A 59 11.31 5.47 6.37
CA GLY A 59 10.06 5.52 5.64
C GLY A 59 10.12 6.41 4.41
N LEU A 60 8.97 6.53 3.78
CA LEU A 60 8.78 7.36 2.60
C LEU A 60 7.44 8.10 2.72
N ARG A 61 7.40 9.34 2.24
CA ARG A 61 6.18 10.13 2.12
C ARG A 61 6.08 10.74 0.73
N THR A 62 4.93 10.59 0.11
CA THR A 62 4.59 11.23 -1.17
C THR A 62 3.67 12.43 -0.96
N GLY A 63 3.87 13.47 -1.75
CA GLY A 63 3.01 14.65 -1.79
C GLY A 63 1.79 14.46 -2.71
N THR A 64 1.11 15.56 -3.01
CA THR A 64 0.01 15.61 -4.00
C THR A 64 0.55 15.35 -5.40
N ARG A 65 -0.16 14.59 -6.22
CA ARG A 65 0.23 14.22 -7.60
C ARG A 65 1.64 13.61 -7.67
N SER A 66 1.98 12.85 -6.65
CA SER A 66 3.29 12.23 -6.47
C SER A 66 3.15 10.73 -6.32
N ALA A 67 4.16 10.00 -6.74
CA ALA A 67 4.18 8.55 -6.63
C ALA A 67 5.62 8.03 -6.46
N ALA A 68 5.75 6.83 -5.93
CA ALA A 68 7.03 6.14 -5.82
C ALA A 68 6.86 4.63 -6.05
N VAL A 69 7.92 4.00 -6.52
CA VAL A 69 8.03 2.53 -6.60
C VAL A 69 9.21 2.10 -5.76
N LEU A 70 8.92 1.29 -4.75
CA LEU A 70 9.91 0.66 -3.89
C LEU A 70 10.05 -0.82 -4.26
N GLU A 71 11.27 -1.30 -4.42
CA GLU A 71 11.55 -2.74 -4.47
C GLU A 71 11.80 -3.26 -3.07
N VAL A 72 11.13 -4.35 -2.72
CA VAL A 72 11.28 -5.04 -1.42
C VAL A 72 12.41 -6.05 -1.54
N ASP A 73 13.47 -5.86 -0.80
CA ASP A 73 14.70 -6.67 -0.89
C ASP A 73 15.12 -6.83 -2.38
N THR A 74 16.02 -7.75 -2.69
CA THR A 74 16.29 -8.10 -4.10
C THR A 74 15.31 -9.20 -4.52
N ASP A 75 14.58 -9.00 -5.62
CA ASP A 75 13.69 -9.99 -6.27
C ASP A 75 12.52 -10.51 -5.40
N VAL A 76 12.11 -9.84 -4.34
CA VAL A 76 10.92 -10.22 -3.55
C VAL A 76 9.65 -9.62 -4.16
N GLY A 77 9.71 -8.37 -4.59
CA GLY A 77 8.59 -7.70 -5.23
C GLY A 77 8.66 -6.18 -5.15
N PHE A 78 7.53 -5.55 -5.44
CA PHE A 78 7.43 -4.10 -5.54
C PHE A 78 6.23 -3.56 -4.75
N LEU A 79 6.40 -2.32 -4.26
CA LEU A 79 5.35 -1.51 -3.67
C LEU A 79 5.17 -0.27 -4.55
N ASP A 80 4.00 -0.10 -5.12
CA ASP A 80 3.61 1.14 -5.76
C ASP A 80 2.96 2.02 -4.68
N VAL A 81 3.59 3.15 -4.37
CA VAL A 81 3.16 4.11 -3.35
C VAL A 81 2.48 5.27 -4.06
N SER A 82 1.18 5.45 -3.83
CA SER A 82 0.38 6.52 -4.43
C SER A 82 0.64 7.87 -3.77
N GLU A 83 -0.03 8.91 -4.26
CA GLU A 83 0.06 10.25 -3.69
C GLU A 83 -0.44 10.30 -2.22
N ARG A 84 0.01 11.30 -1.46
CA ARG A 84 -0.39 11.57 -0.07
C ARG A 84 -0.24 10.38 0.87
N THR A 85 0.68 9.48 0.56
CA THR A 85 0.94 8.27 1.30
C THR A 85 2.13 8.43 2.22
N GLU A 86 2.02 7.91 3.43
CA GLU A 86 3.14 7.71 4.35
C GLU A 86 3.32 6.22 4.61
N LEU A 87 4.57 5.76 4.53
CA LEU A 87 4.96 4.38 4.78
C LEU A 87 6.21 4.37 5.66
N ARG A 88 6.28 3.47 6.67
CA ARG A 88 7.45 3.27 7.53
C ARG A 88 7.73 1.79 7.76
N ILE A 89 9.01 1.48 7.93
CA ILE A 89 9.47 0.16 8.36
C ILE A 89 9.24 0.02 9.87
N ARG A 90 8.52 -1.02 10.29
CA ARG A 90 8.33 -1.44 11.68
C ARG A 90 9.26 -2.57 12.05
N THR A 91 9.42 -3.55 11.15
CA THR A 91 10.28 -4.71 11.35
C THR A 91 10.96 -5.09 10.05
N LEU A 92 12.23 -5.46 10.13
CA LEU A 92 13.04 -5.91 9.01
C LEU A 92 14.02 -6.96 9.53
N GLU A 93 13.56 -8.21 9.68
CA GLU A 93 14.26 -9.28 10.36
C GLU A 93 14.38 -10.53 9.50
N MET A 94 15.26 -11.43 9.91
CA MET A 94 15.38 -12.78 9.35
C MET A 94 14.86 -13.79 10.37
N ALA A 95 13.96 -14.66 9.93
CA ALA A 95 13.53 -15.80 10.71
C ALA A 95 14.63 -16.85 10.84
N ALA A 96 14.50 -17.76 11.82
CA ALA A 96 15.49 -18.81 12.08
C ALA A 96 15.72 -19.77 10.89
N ASP A 97 14.71 -19.94 10.03
CA ASP A 97 14.77 -20.75 8.80
C ASP A 97 15.32 -19.99 7.59
N GLY A 98 15.80 -18.75 7.78
CA GLY A 98 16.26 -17.86 6.72
C GLY A 98 15.11 -17.14 6.00
N GLY A 99 13.86 -17.25 6.47
CA GLY A 99 12.72 -16.49 6.00
C GLY A 99 12.89 -15.00 6.26
N ARG A 100 12.23 -14.17 5.45
CA ARG A 100 12.29 -12.70 5.53
C ARG A 100 11.04 -12.17 6.20
N ILE A 101 11.20 -11.44 7.31
CA ILE A 101 10.12 -10.79 8.03
C ILE A 101 10.18 -9.29 7.70
N THR A 102 9.13 -8.78 7.08
CA THR A 102 9.00 -7.36 6.74
C THR A 102 7.64 -6.88 7.23
N HIS A 103 7.65 -5.93 8.15
CA HIS A 103 6.44 -5.30 8.67
C HIS A 103 6.51 -3.81 8.37
N LEU A 104 5.53 -3.30 7.64
CA LEU A 104 5.41 -1.90 7.26
C LEU A 104 4.21 -1.27 7.96
N SER A 105 4.29 0.01 8.27
CA SER A 105 3.16 0.81 8.73
C SER A 105 2.75 1.77 7.62
N VAL A 106 1.46 1.82 7.32
CA VAL A 106 0.84 2.78 6.39
C VAL A 106 -0.27 3.51 7.15
N PRO A 107 0.04 4.62 7.83
CA PRO A 107 -0.93 5.36 8.62
C PRO A 107 -1.97 6.11 7.75
N ARG A 108 -1.66 6.37 6.48
CA ARG A 108 -2.55 7.04 5.52
C ARG A 108 -2.09 6.84 4.08
N GLY A 109 -3.02 7.00 3.15
CA GLY A 109 -2.77 6.94 1.72
C GLY A 109 -2.96 5.54 1.15
N GLN A 110 -2.19 5.17 0.12
CA GLN A 110 -2.45 3.96 -0.63
C GLN A 110 -1.16 3.30 -1.11
N VAL A 111 -1.11 1.98 -0.97
CA VAL A 111 -0.01 1.14 -1.44
C VAL A 111 -0.58 -0.05 -2.19
N ARG A 112 -0.11 -0.30 -3.41
CA ARG A 112 -0.30 -1.55 -4.13
C ARG A 112 0.95 -2.40 -4.02
N THR A 113 0.78 -3.65 -3.62
CA THR A 113 1.86 -4.58 -3.33
C THR A 113 1.84 -5.71 -4.35
N ARG A 114 2.99 -6.02 -4.94
CA ARG A 114 3.18 -7.13 -5.88
C ARG A 114 4.36 -7.96 -5.41
N LEU A 115 4.08 -9.03 -4.66
CA LEU A 115 5.10 -9.91 -4.11
C LEU A 115 5.04 -11.28 -4.76
N ARG A 116 6.20 -11.84 -5.09
CA ARG A 116 6.29 -13.25 -5.48
C ARG A 116 5.94 -14.16 -4.30
N ARG A 117 5.50 -15.37 -4.59
CA ARG A 117 5.22 -16.36 -3.56
C ARG A 117 6.47 -16.67 -2.73
N PHE A 118 6.34 -16.63 -1.42
CA PHE A 118 7.42 -16.97 -0.51
C PHE A 118 7.67 -18.47 -0.47
N THR A 119 8.92 -18.86 -0.53
CA THR A 119 9.36 -20.27 -0.47
C THR A 119 9.70 -20.70 0.95
N ASN A 120 10.16 -19.78 1.81
CA ASN A 120 10.47 -20.05 3.22
C ASN A 120 9.22 -19.91 4.07
N GLN A 121 8.96 -20.87 4.96
CA GLN A 121 7.79 -20.86 5.85
C GLN A 121 7.80 -19.68 6.84
N GLY A 122 8.99 -19.31 7.34
CA GLY A 122 9.16 -18.16 8.23
C GLY A 122 9.08 -16.79 7.56
N SER A 123 8.93 -16.72 6.23
CA SER A 123 8.77 -15.43 5.55
C SER A 123 7.38 -14.85 5.80
N GLN A 124 7.36 -13.55 6.19
CA GLN A 124 6.15 -12.78 6.47
C GLN A 124 6.28 -11.39 5.86
N PHE A 125 5.20 -10.92 5.28
CA PHE A 125 5.07 -9.54 4.85
C PHE A 125 3.74 -8.99 5.35
N GLU A 126 3.80 -7.92 6.14
CA GLU A 126 2.65 -7.34 6.81
C GLU A 126 2.57 -5.84 6.56
N ILE A 127 1.36 -5.33 6.40
CA ILE A 127 1.04 -3.91 6.38
C ILE A 127 0.10 -3.61 7.54
N GLU A 128 0.59 -2.82 8.48
CA GLU A 128 -0.17 -2.26 9.60
C GLU A 128 -0.80 -0.93 9.17
N THR A 129 -2.08 -0.76 9.49
CA THR A 129 -2.85 0.46 9.30
C THR A 129 -3.53 0.87 10.62
N PRO A 130 -4.12 2.05 10.74
CA PRO A 130 -4.89 2.42 11.93
C PRO A 130 -6.06 1.48 12.25
N ALA A 131 -6.57 0.75 11.25
CA ALA A 131 -7.70 -0.16 11.43
C ALA A 131 -7.29 -1.61 11.73
N GLY A 132 -6.11 -2.06 11.30
CA GLY A 132 -5.67 -3.45 11.50
C GLY A 132 -4.44 -3.81 10.70
N ILE A 133 -4.15 -5.11 10.64
CA ILE A 133 -2.97 -5.68 9.97
C ILE A 133 -3.42 -6.52 8.78
N SER A 134 -2.70 -6.40 7.67
CA SER A 134 -2.87 -7.22 6.46
C SER A 134 -1.59 -8.03 6.23
N GLY A 135 -1.67 -9.35 6.42
CA GLY A 135 -0.56 -10.29 6.27
C GLY A 135 -0.67 -11.10 4.97
N VAL A 136 0.48 -11.33 4.31
CA VAL A 136 0.53 -12.06 3.03
C VAL A 136 1.76 -12.96 2.91
N ARG A 137 1.65 -13.96 2.00
CA ARG A 137 2.76 -14.86 1.63
C ARG A 137 2.99 -14.93 0.12
N GLY A 138 3.01 -13.75 -0.52
CA GLY A 138 3.21 -13.66 -1.97
C GLY A 138 1.89 -13.46 -2.70
N THR A 139 1.51 -12.21 -2.83
CA THR A 139 0.18 -11.74 -3.18
C THR A 139 0.30 -10.45 -3.97
N GLU A 140 -0.60 -10.23 -4.92
CA GLU A 140 -0.84 -8.91 -5.47
C GLU A 140 -2.12 -8.35 -4.87
N PHE A 141 -2.01 -7.24 -4.15
CA PHE A 141 -3.13 -6.60 -3.45
C PHE A 141 -2.90 -5.11 -3.27
N GLY A 142 -3.99 -4.39 -3.02
CA GLY A 142 -3.99 -2.98 -2.69
C GLY A 142 -4.52 -2.73 -1.28
N VAL A 143 -3.93 -1.74 -0.62
CA VAL A 143 -4.34 -1.20 0.67
C VAL A 143 -4.62 0.28 0.49
N SER A 144 -5.81 0.74 0.85
CA SER A 144 -6.16 2.16 0.92
C SER A 144 -6.53 2.54 2.34
N VAL A 145 -5.93 3.61 2.86
CA VAL A 145 -6.18 4.12 4.22
C VAL A 145 -6.74 5.53 4.11
N GLN A 146 -7.98 5.72 4.52
CA GLN A 146 -8.66 7.01 4.51
C GLN A 146 -8.27 7.87 5.73
N GLU A 147 -8.65 9.15 5.71
CA GLU A 147 -8.30 10.12 6.79
C GLU A 147 -8.85 9.71 8.17
N ASP A 148 -9.98 9.01 8.22
CA ASP A 148 -10.57 8.45 9.44
C ASP A 148 -9.94 7.12 9.88
N GLY A 149 -8.93 6.65 9.16
CA GLY A 149 -8.24 5.38 9.40
C GLY A 149 -8.94 4.15 8.80
N LYS A 150 -10.14 4.31 8.21
CA LYS A 150 -10.80 3.22 7.51
C LYS A 150 -9.87 2.64 6.45
N THR A 151 -9.74 1.33 6.41
CA THR A 151 -8.82 0.62 5.52
C THR A 151 -9.59 -0.28 4.57
N GLY A 152 -9.39 -0.07 3.26
CA GLY A 152 -9.87 -0.94 2.19
C GLY A 152 -8.77 -1.87 1.72
N ILE A 153 -9.10 -3.16 1.55
CA ILE A 153 -8.22 -4.19 1.03
C ILE A 153 -8.84 -4.78 -0.23
N ALA A 154 -8.06 -4.90 -1.30
CA ALA A 154 -8.46 -5.52 -2.55
C ALA A 154 -7.39 -6.51 -3.00
N THR A 155 -7.74 -7.79 -3.15
CA THR A 155 -6.81 -8.87 -3.50
C THR A 155 -6.98 -9.26 -4.97
N LEU A 156 -5.91 -9.12 -5.75
CA LEU A 156 -5.91 -9.50 -7.17
C LEU A 156 -5.41 -10.94 -7.38
N THR A 157 -4.33 -11.32 -6.69
CA THR A 157 -3.79 -12.69 -6.73
C THR A 157 -3.41 -13.16 -5.32
N GLY A 158 -3.49 -14.47 -5.05
CA GLY A 158 -3.17 -15.04 -3.74
C GLY A 158 -4.27 -14.83 -2.70
N ALA A 159 -3.90 -14.56 -1.46
CA ALA A 159 -4.82 -14.25 -0.37
C ALA A 159 -4.16 -13.28 0.62
N VAL A 160 -4.97 -12.43 1.24
CA VAL A 160 -4.59 -11.50 2.31
C VAL A 160 -5.33 -11.88 3.58
N ASP A 161 -4.61 -12.12 4.66
CA ASP A 161 -5.20 -12.30 5.99
C ASP A 161 -5.33 -10.92 6.65
N THR A 162 -6.56 -10.44 6.83
CA THR A 162 -6.84 -9.17 7.51
C THR A 162 -7.20 -9.43 8.96
N THR A 163 -6.48 -8.78 9.88
CA THR A 163 -6.64 -8.98 11.34
C THR A 163 -6.93 -7.66 12.04
N ALA A 164 -7.99 -7.60 12.81
CA ALA A 164 -8.33 -6.48 13.68
C ALA A 164 -9.14 -6.99 14.89
N VAL A 165 -8.96 -6.37 16.06
CA VAL A 165 -9.70 -6.68 17.31
C VAL A 165 -9.69 -8.17 17.65
N GLY A 166 -8.57 -8.88 17.35
CA GLY A 166 -8.40 -10.31 17.61
C GLY A 166 -9.09 -11.25 16.62
N GLU A 167 -9.76 -10.74 15.61
CA GLU A 167 -10.37 -11.53 14.55
C GLU A 167 -9.55 -11.47 13.26
N THR A 168 -9.47 -12.60 12.56
CA THR A 168 -8.79 -12.70 11.26
C THR A 168 -9.75 -13.19 10.19
N VAL A 169 -9.77 -12.48 9.07
CA VAL A 169 -10.58 -12.80 7.89
C VAL A 169 -9.68 -12.90 6.67
N ALA A 170 -9.74 -14.03 5.96
CA ALA A 170 -9.00 -14.22 4.73
C ALA A 170 -9.73 -13.57 3.55
N VAL A 171 -9.04 -12.75 2.77
CA VAL A 171 -9.52 -12.08 1.55
C VAL A 171 -8.85 -12.74 0.35
N PRO A 172 -9.51 -13.73 -0.31
CA PRO A 172 -8.91 -14.43 -1.44
C PRO A 172 -8.87 -13.58 -2.71
N ALA A 173 -8.13 -14.05 -3.71
CA ALA A 173 -8.08 -13.43 -5.03
C ALA A 173 -9.48 -13.17 -5.61
N GLY A 174 -9.69 -11.98 -6.17
CA GLY A 174 -10.98 -11.54 -6.71
C GLY A 174 -11.98 -11.06 -5.64
N PHE A 175 -11.51 -10.81 -4.42
CA PHE A 175 -12.34 -10.27 -3.34
C PHE A 175 -11.72 -9.02 -2.72
N GLN A 176 -12.55 -8.28 -2.00
CA GLN A 176 -12.19 -7.09 -1.24
C GLN A 176 -12.91 -7.07 0.10
N ASN A 177 -12.35 -6.39 1.09
CA ASN A 177 -13.02 -6.13 2.36
C ASN A 177 -12.65 -4.76 2.94
N LEU A 178 -13.26 -4.44 4.07
CA LEU A 178 -13.05 -3.21 4.82
C LEU A 178 -12.73 -3.53 6.28
N ILE A 179 -11.93 -2.65 6.88
CA ILE A 179 -11.67 -2.62 8.31
C ILE A 179 -11.90 -1.20 8.80
N TRP A 180 -12.76 -1.02 9.81
CA TRP A 180 -12.90 0.25 10.54
C TRP A 180 -12.04 0.22 11.80
N PRO A 181 -11.45 1.34 12.21
CA PRO A 181 -10.73 1.40 13.48
C PRO A 181 -11.59 0.94 14.65
N GLY A 182 -11.08 -0.04 15.42
CA GLY A 182 -11.77 -0.61 16.57
C GLY A 182 -12.87 -1.63 16.25
N GLU A 183 -13.00 -2.06 15.00
CA GLU A 183 -13.96 -3.09 14.58
C GLU A 183 -13.24 -4.29 13.94
N PRO A 184 -13.84 -5.49 13.96
CA PRO A 184 -13.31 -6.63 13.22
C PRO A 184 -13.41 -6.40 11.70
N PRO A 185 -12.58 -7.11 10.90
CA PRO A 185 -12.65 -7.02 9.45
C PRO A 185 -14.02 -7.49 8.92
N THR A 186 -14.55 -6.84 7.89
CA THR A 186 -15.77 -7.30 7.23
C THR A 186 -15.54 -8.62 6.49
N GLN A 187 -16.62 -9.36 6.27
CA GLN A 187 -16.56 -10.50 5.36
C GLN A 187 -16.21 -10.05 3.94
N PRO A 188 -15.41 -10.83 3.20
CA PRO A 188 -15.02 -10.50 1.85
C PRO A 188 -16.22 -10.46 0.90
N VAL A 189 -16.24 -9.44 0.03
CA VAL A 189 -17.19 -9.33 -1.07
C VAL A 189 -16.44 -9.39 -2.41
N PRO A 190 -17.09 -9.75 -3.52
CA PRO A 190 -16.44 -9.76 -4.83
C PRO A 190 -15.78 -8.43 -5.16
N LEU A 191 -14.54 -8.49 -5.65
CA LEU A 191 -13.77 -7.34 -6.10
C LEU A 191 -14.45 -6.69 -7.30
N ARG A 192 -14.69 -5.40 -7.21
CA ARG A 192 -15.23 -4.60 -8.32
C ARG A 192 -14.13 -3.85 -9.07
N ASP A 193 -13.16 -3.32 -8.33
CA ASP A 193 -12.08 -2.45 -8.85
C ASP A 193 -12.64 -1.37 -9.79
N ASP A 194 -13.77 -0.76 -9.40
CA ASP A 194 -14.51 0.22 -10.17
C ASP A 194 -14.41 1.61 -9.52
N PRO A 195 -13.78 2.61 -10.20
CA PRO A 195 -13.71 3.99 -9.74
C PRO A 195 -14.96 4.81 -10.10
N GLY A 196 -16.05 4.17 -10.53
CA GLY A 196 -17.30 4.82 -10.92
C GLY A 196 -17.90 5.65 -9.78
N LEU A 197 -18.57 6.74 -10.15
CA LEU A 197 -19.24 7.65 -9.25
C LEU A 197 -20.69 7.84 -9.68
N GLU A 198 -21.64 7.49 -8.80
CA GLU A 198 -23.02 7.95 -8.89
C GLU A 198 -23.16 9.22 -8.04
N TYR A 199 -23.94 10.20 -8.49
CA TYR A 199 -24.12 11.40 -7.69
C TYR A 199 -25.48 12.08 -7.91
N GLU A 200 -25.92 12.78 -6.85
CA GLU A 200 -27.08 13.67 -6.86
C GLU A 200 -26.65 15.05 -6.39
N ARG A 201 -27.37 16.07 -6.87
CA ARG A 201 -27.21 17.45 -6.44
C ARG A 201 -28.52 18.03 -5.99
N ARG A 202 -28.51 18.76 -4.87
CA ARG A 202 -29.66 19.43 -4.32
C ARG A 202 -29.33 20.87 -3.97
N VAL A 203 -30.14 21.80 -4.51
CA VAL A 203 -30.06 23.23 -4.14
C VAL A 203 -31.07 23.50 -3.04
N PHE A 204 -30.67 24.26 -2.03
CA PHE A 204 -31.56 24.69 -0.94
C PHE A 204 -31.16 26.08 -0.43
N PHE A 205 -32.05 26.67 0.38
CA PHE A 205 -31.81 27.94 1.01
C PHE A 205 -31.77 27.78 2.54
N GLU A 206 -30.82 28.43 3.15
CA GLU A 206 -30.70 28.53 4.59
C GLU A 206 -30.29 29.95 4.96
N ASN A 207 -31.04 30.59 5.88
CA ASN A 207 -30.81 31.97 6.30
C ASN A 207 -30.66 32.97 5.12
N ASN A 208 -31.55 32.87 4.14
CA ASN A 208 -31.55 33.68 2.89
C ASN A 208 -30.29 33.49 2.02
N THR A 209 -29.48 32.45 2.28
CA THR A 209 -28.30 32.09 1.52
C THR A 209 -28.55 30.80 0.74
N ARG A 210 -28.16 30.80 -0.54
CA ARG A 210 -28.36 29.65 -1.43
C ARG A 210 -27.15 28.71 -1.34
N TYR A 211 -27.44 27.45 -1.08
CA TYR A 211 -26.44 26.37 -1.03
C TYR A 211 -26.73 25.29 -2.06
N VAL A 212 -25.70 24.54 -2.42
CA VAL A 212 -25.84 23.30 -3.17
C VAL A 212 -25.11 22.19 -2.43
N THR A 213 -25.78 21.05 -2.27
CA THR A 213 -25.16 19.81 -1.77
C THR A 213 -24.97 18.84 -2.92
N LEU A 214 -23.76 18.29 -3.03
CA LEU A 214 -23.43 17.12 -3.80
C LEU A 214 -23.40 15.92 -2.85
N THR A 215 -24.22 14.90 -3.13
CA THR A 215 -24.11 13.59 -2.50
C THR A 215 -23.58 12.63 -3.55
N GLY A 216 -22.41 12.04 -3.31
CA GLY A 216 -21.81 11.07 -4.20
C GLY A 216 -21.83 9.69 -3.57
N ARG A 217 -21.89 8.64 -4.40
CA ARG A 217 -21.80 7.24 -4.00
C ARG A 217 -20.75 6.51 -4.84
N VAL A 218 -19.84 5.82 -4.16
CA VAL A 218 -18.76 5.02 -4.73
C VAL A 218 -18.71 3.64 -4.06
N ASP A 219 -17.84 2.74 -4.53
CA ASP A 219 -17.55 1.54 -3.74
C ASP A 219 -16.90 1.97 -2.40
N PRO A 220 -17.40 1.48 -1.23
CA PRO A 220 -16.88 1.89 0.09
C PRO A 220 -15.38 1.69 0.31
N VAL A 221 -14.71 0.80 -0.44
CA VAL A 221 -13.25 0.59 -0.37
C VAL A 221 -12.46 1.70 -1.07
N ASN A 222 -13.11 2.49 -1.94
CA ASN A 222 -12.45 3.54 -2.71
C ASN A 222 -12.13 4.77 -1.85
N THR A 223 -11.08 5.47 -2.24
CA THR A 223 -10.74 6.79 -1.69
C THR A 223 -11.28 7.88 -2.62
N VAL A 224 -11.84 8.93 -2.04
CA VAL A 224 -12.44 10.05 -2.77
C VAL A 224 -11.75 11.36 -2.41
N PHE A 225 -11.44 12.15 -3.43
CA PHE A 225 -10.97 13.53 -3.29
C PHE A 225 -11.92 14.47 -4.03
N VAL A 226 -12.24 15.61 -3.43
CA VAL A 226 -13.00 16.68 -4.07
C VAL A 226 -12.14 17.94 -4.07
N ASP A 227 -11.87 18.49 -5.25
CA ASP A 227 -10.95 19.63 -5.46
C ASP A 227 -9.58 19.38 -4.77
N GLY A 228 -9.12 18.12 -4.80
CA GLY A 228 -7.91 17.68 -4.16
C GLY A 228 -7.99 17.51 -2.63
N ALA A 229 -9.11 17.77 -1.98
CA ALA A 229 -9.31 17.51 -0.55
C ALA A 229 -9.93 16.10 -0.33
N PRO A 230 -9.37 15.28 0.58
CA PRO A 230 -9.92 13.95 0.86
C PRO A 230 -11.34 14.06 1.44
N GLN A 231 -12.20 13.10 1.11
CA GLN A 231 -13.55 12.98 1.63
C GLN A 231 -13.70 11.67 2.36
N THR A 232 -14.33 11.70 3.52
CA THR A 232 -14.75 10.49 4.24
C THR A 232 -15.93 9.85 3.51
N VAL A 233 -15.83 8.57 3.25
CA VAL A 233 -16.86 7.74 2.62
C VAL A 233 -17.44 6.82 3.69
N ASP A 234 -18.75 6.83 3.85
CA ASP A 234 -19.45 6.03 4.85
C ASP A 234 -19.55 4.52 4.48
N ARG A 235 -20.28 3.75 5.30
CA ARG A 235 -20.47 2.30 5.09
C ARG A 235 -21.23 1.95 3.82
N GLN A 236 -22.08 2.87 3.34
CA GLN A 236 -22.88 2.73 2.13
C GLN A 236 -22.15 3.23 0.88
N GLY A 237 -20.92 3.75 1.06
CA GLY A 237 -20.16 4.35 -0.03
C GLY A 237 -20.52 5.81 -0.29
N GLU A 238 -21.26 6.46 0.61
CA GLU A 238 -21.71 7.85 0.41
C GLU A 238 -20.71 8.85 1.00
N PHE A 239 -20.53 9.96 0.28
CA PHE A 239 -19.91 11.18 0.79
C PHE A 239 -20.77 12.39 0.45
N ARG A 240 -20.63 13.46 1.22
CA ARG A 240 -21.44 14.66 1.08
C ARG A 240 -20.60 15.92 1.14
N LEU A 241 -20.84 16.81 0.17
CA LEU A 241 -20.19 18.11 0.08
C LEU A 241 -21.24 19.20 -0.04
N THR A 242 -21.21 20.21 0.82
CA THR A 242 -22.06 21.40 0.73
C THR A 242 -21.20 22.63 0.42
N ARG A 243 -21.65 23.44 -0.55
CA ARG A 243 -20.99 24.68 -0.98
C ARG A 243 -22.02 25.81 -1.12
N LEU A 244 -21.54 27.06 -1.03
CA LEU A 244 -22.32 28.22 -1.44
C LEU A 244 -22.63 28.11 -2.94
N ALA A 245 -23.89 28.31 -3.31
CA ALA A 245 -24.35 28.21 -4.68
C ALA A 245 -24.01 29.50 -5.44
N THR A 246 -22.80 29.59 -5.97
CA THR A 246 -22.33 30.67 -6.85
C THR A 246 -22.56 30.29 -8.31
N ALA A 247 -22.68 31.28 -9.20
CA ALA A 247 -22.80 31.01 -10.63
C ALA A 247 -21.58 30.21 -11.16
N ARG A 248 -21.83 29.16 -11.94
CA ARG A 248 -20.82 28.29 -12.55
C ARG A 248 -19.93 27.54 -11.54
N LEU A 249 -20.52 27.02 -10.48
CA LEU A 249 -19.81 26.20 -9.52
C LEU A 249 -19.50 24.83 -10.14
N ARG A 250 -18.20 24.54 -10.34
CA ARG A 250 -17.67 23.24 -10.78
C ARG A 250 -16.83 22.66 -9.66
N VAL A 251 -16.92 21.36 -9.46
CA VAL A 251 -16.03 20.60 -8.59
C VAL A 251 -15.41 19.45 -9.37
N GLU A 252 -14.19 19.08 -8.99
CA GLU A 252 -13.50 17.91 -9.52
C GLU A 252 -13.52 16.82 -8.46
N VAL A 253 -14.12 15.66 -8.80
CA VAL A 253 -14.15 14.49 -7.92
C VAL A 253 -13.24 13.44 -8.50
N VAL A 254 -12.25 13.02 -7.73
CA VAL A 254 -11.33 11.95 -8.08
C VAL A 254 -11.64 10.74 -7.21
N VAL A 255 -11.91 9.60 -7.84
CA VAL A 255 -12.14 8.31 -7.17
C VAL A 255 -10.99 7.38 -7.49
N ILE A 256 -10.40 6.77 -6.45
CA ILE A 256 -9.24 5.87 -6.58
C ILE A 256 -9.57 4.54 -5.88
N THR A 257 -9.45 3.43 -6.62
CA THR A 257 -9.63 2.09 -6.05
C THR A 257 -8.39 1.63 -5.28
N PRO A 258 -8.46 0.68 -4.34
CA PRO A 258 -7.28 0.18 -3.63
C PRO A 258 -6.18 -0.39 -4.54
N LEU A 259 -6.54 -0.87 -5.75
CA LEU A 259 -5.59 -1.35 -6.77
C LEU A 259 -4.99 -0.22 -7.64
N GLY A 260 -5.38 1.05 -7.40
CA GLY A 260 -4.82 2.22 -8.07
C GLY A 260 -5.50 2.60 -9.37
N ARG A 261 -6.67 2.02 -9.73
CA ARG A 261 -7.48 2.58 -10.81
C ARG A 261 -8.07 3.91 -10.36
N GLN A 262 -8.00 4.89 -11.24
CA GLN A 262 -8.44 6.25 -10.94
C GLN A 262 -9.36 6.76 -12.04
N GLU A 263 -10.43 7.46 -11.64
CA GLU A 263 -11.29 8.23 -12.54
C GLU A 263 -11.50 9.63 -11.98
N THR A 264 -11.54 10.61 -12.88
CA THR A 264 -11.77 12.02 -12.55
C THR A 264 -13.08 12.49 -13.16
N HIS A 265 -13.99 12.95 -12.32
CA HIS A 265 -15.32 13.43 -12.69
C HIS A 265 -15.40 14.95 -12.52
N ALA A 266 -15.64 15.66 -13.61
CA ALA A 266 -15.88 17.12 -13.59
C ALA A 266 -17.39 17.38 -13.46
N ILE A 267 -17.84 17.83 -12.30
CA ILE A 267 -19.28 18.00 -11.99
C ILE A 267 -19.61 19.48 -11.92
N TYR A 268 -20.57 19.91 -12.73
CA TYR A 268 -21.13 21.24 -12.64
C TYR A 268 -22.30 21.22 -11.65
N LEU A 269 -22.17 21.93 -10.55
CA LEU A 269 -23.18 21.96 -9.49
C LEU A 269 -24.30 22.97 -9.81
N LEU A 270 -23.99 23.98 -10.63
CA LEU A 270 -24.90 25.00 -11.13
C LEU A 270 -24.61 25.35 -12.59
#